data_d5d92491c3a74f439ad8eeee72d68b0f
#
_entry.id   d5d92491c3a74f439ad8eeee72d68b0f
#
_cell.length_a   1.000
_cell.length_b   1.000
_cell.length_c   1.000
_cell.angle_alpha   90.00
_cell.angle_beta   90.00
_cell.angle_gamma   90.00
#
_symmetry.space_group_name_H-M   'P 1'
#
loop_
_entity.id
_entity.type
_entity.pdbx_description
1 polymer ?
#
loop_
_entity_poly.entity_id
_entity_poly.type
_entity_poly.pdbx_seq_one_letter_code
_entity_poly.pdbx_strand_id
1 'polypeptide(L)'
;MRKAAVKRKTAETDIALELCLDGTGTADIDTGVGFLDHMLTLTAKHGRLDLSVRCAGDTRVDDHHSTEDIGIALGSAFREALGDKRGIRRYGSMILPMDEALVLCAVDLSGRSLLRYSLELRARKVGTFDTELAEEFFLAFTRAAGVTLHLRQLDGRNTHHILEAAFKGFGRALREAVAADPDAAGEIPSTKGTLE
;
A
#
# COMPACT_ATOMS: atom_id res chain seq x y z
N MET A 1 10.32 17.46 2.18
CA MET A 1 9.16 16.78 1.57
C MET A 1 9.66 15.48 0.95
N ARG A 2 9.23 14.33 1.48
CA ARG A 2 9.70 12.99 1.10
C ARG A 2 8.89 12.52 -0.11
N LYS A 3 9.52 12.44 -1.27
CA LYS A 3 8.87 12.07 -2.53
C LYS A 3 9.81 11.26 -3.41
N ALA A 4 9.22 10.43 -4.26
CA ALA A 4 9.92 9.63 -5.26
C ALA A 4 9.08 9.50 -6.53
N ALA A 5 9.76 9.21 -7.65
CA ALA A 5 9.13 8.92 -8.93
C ALA A 5 9.76 7.67 -9.53
N VAL A 6 8.94 6.68 -9.89
CA VAL A 6 9.37 5.41 -10.45
C VAL A 6 8.78 5.22 -11.85
N LYS A 7 9.63 4.84 -12.79
CA LYS A 7 9.19 4.32 -14.09
C LYS A 7 9.59 2.85 -14.17
N ARG A 8 8.62 1.99 -14.46
CA ARG A 8 8.83 0.55 -14.62
C ARG A 8 8.21 0.10 -15.94
N LYS A 9 9.03 -0.47 -16.79
CA LYS A 9 8.61 -1.00 -18.08
C LYS A 9 9.06 -2.44 -18.24
N THR A 10 8.12 -3.32 -18.55
CA THR A 10 8.33 -4.73 -18.89
C THR A 10 7.75 -5.01 -20.27
N ALA A 11 7.67 -6.26 -20.67
CA ALA A 11 6.93 -6.65 -21.88
C ALA A 11 5.39 -6.60 -21.67
N GLU A 12 4.94 -6.58 -20.43
CA GLU A 12 3.54 -6.73 -20.02
C GLU A 12 2.93 -5.41 -19.55
N THR A 13 3.75 -4.51 -18.95
CA THR A 13 3.30 -3.26 -18.35
C THR A 13 4.24 -2.09 -18.66
N ASP A 14 3.68 -0.88 -18.72
CA ASP A 14 4.42 0.39 -18.77
C ASP A 14 3.83 1.32 -17.71
N ILE A 15 4.59 1.56 -16.61
CA ILE A 15 4.13 2.24 -15.42
C ILE A 15 4.94 3.51 -15.18
N ALA A 16 4.24 4.62 -14.93
CA ALA A 16 4.78 5.83 -14.35
C ALA A 16 4.06 6.12 -13.03
N LEU A 17 4.82 6.24 -11.93
CA LEU A 17 4.29 6.45 -10.60
C LEU A 17 5.05 7.56 -9.88
N GLU A 18 4.32 8.47 -9.24
CA GLU A 18 4.87 9.51 -8.37
C GLU A 18 4.19 9.40 -6.98
N LEU A 19 4.99 9.45 -5.93
CA LEU A 19 4.55 9.37 -4.54
C LEU A 19 5.14 10.50 -3.72
N CYS A 20 4.29 11.16 -2.90
CA CYS A 20 4.72 12.06 -1.83
C CYS A 20 4.16 11.56 -0.49
N LEU A 21 5.05 11.25 0.47
CA LEU A 21 4.66 10.81 1.82
C LEU A 21 4.11 11.96 2.68
N ASP A 22 4.56 13.18 2.42
CA ASP A 22 4.16 14.40 3.15
C ASP A 22 3.05 15.16 2.40
N GLY A 23 2.11 14.42 1.80
CA GLY A 23 1.06 14.93 0.95
C GLY A 23 -0.21 15.34 1.70
N THR A 24 -1.24 15.63 0.91
CA THR A 24 -2.58 16.03 1.36
C THR A 24 -3.66 14.99 1.09
N GLY A 25 -3.30 13.90 0.42
CA GLY A 25 -4.21 12.83 0.00
C GLY A 25 -4.79 13.07 -1.39
N THR A 26 -4.03 13.74 -2.26
CA THR A 26 -4.37 13.92 -3.68
C THR A 26 -4.07 12.62 -4.43
N ALA A 27 -5.02 12.18 -5.27
CA ALA A 27 -4.88 10.99 -6.09
C ALA A 27 -5.19 11.32 -7.55
N ASP A 28 -4.31 10.88 -8.46
CA ASP A 28 -4.48 10.96 -9.90
C ASP A 28 -4.08 9.60 -10.50
N ILE A 29 -5.06 8.69 -10.62
CA ILE A 29 -4.82 7.27 -10.83
C ILE A 29 -5.60 6.77 -12.03
N ASP A 30 -4.89 6.12 -12.95
CA ASP A 30 -5.42 5.42 -14.10
C ASP A 30 -4.54 4.20 -14.38
N THR A 31 -4.99 3.04 -13.89
CA THR A 31 -4.27 1.77 -14.04
C THR A 31 -4.87 0.88 -15.13
N GLY A 32 -6.01 1.27 -15.70
CA GLY A 32 -6.82 0.43 -16.56
C GLY A 32 -7.68 -0.61 -15.80
N VAL A 33 -7.54 -0.68 -14.46
CA VAL A 33 -8.25 -1.60 -13.57
C VAL A 33 -9.08 -0.81 -12.56
N GLY A 34 -10.36 -0.56 -12.89
CA GLY A 34 -11.17 0.43 -12.17
C GLY A 34 -11.32 0.18 -10.66
N PHE A 35 -11.38 -1.09 -10.22
CA PHE A 35 -11.43 -1.38 -8.78
C PHE A 35 -10.09 -1.08 -8.09
N LEU A 36 -8.96 -1.36 -8.73
CA LEU A 36 -7.64 -1.01 -8.22
C LEU A 36 -7.46 0.51 -8.14
N ASP A 37 -7.93 1.27 -9.14
CA ASP A 37 -7.93 2.74 -9.12
C ASP A 37 -8.65 3.27 -7.89
N HIS A 38 -9.82 2.70 -7.59
CA HIS A 38 -10.59 3.05 -6.39
C HIS A 38 -9.82 2.72 -5.11
N MET A 39 -9.23 1.53 -4.99
CA MET A 39 -8.46 1.12 -3.80
C MET A 39 -7.22 2.00 -3.57
N LEU A 40 -6.48 2.32 -4.61
CA LEU A 40 -5.32 3.21 -4.52
C LEU A 40 -5.72 4.65 -4.16
N THR A 41 -6.84 5.14 -4.70
CA THR A 41 -7.42 6.44 -4.34
C THR A 41 -7.76 6.50 -2.85
N LEU A 42 -8.36 5.44 -2.30
CA LEU A 42 -8.65 5.35 -0.87
C LEU A 42 -7.36 5.32 -0.04
N THR A 43 -6.36 4.55 -0.47
CA THR A 43 -5.05 4.49 0.20
C THR A 43 -4.40 5.87 0.25
N ALA A 44 -4.34 6.57 -0.86
CA ALA A 44 -3.80 7.94 -0.94
C ALA A 44 -4.57 8.90 -0.01
N LYS A 45 -5.89 8.91 -0.10
CA LYS A 45 -6.76 9.82 0.67
C LYS A 45 -6.62 9.59 2.18
N HIS A 46 -6.73 8.35 2.63
CA HIS A 46 -6.69 8.00 4.06
C HIS A 46 -5.27 8.04 4.62
N GLY A 47 -4.27 7.75 3.78
CA GLY A 47 -2.84 7.87 4.10
C GLY A 47 -2.33 9.31 4.09
N ARG A 48 -3.11 10.25 3.52
CA ARG A 48 -2.65 11.62 3.23
C ARG A 48 -1.37 11.63 2.38
N LEU A 49 -1.25 10.64 1.52
CA LEU A 49 -0.21 10.54 0.51
C LEU A 49 -0.68 11.25 -0.75
N ASP A 50 0.20 11.97 -1.47
CA ASP A 50 -0.14 12.34 -2.84
C ASP A 50 0.41 11.26 -3.77
N LEU A 51 -0.46 10.71 -4.61
CA LEU A 51 -0.16 9.56 -5.46
C LEU A 51 -0.67 9.78 -6.88
N SER A 52 0.25 9.70 -7.84
CA SER A 52 -0.08 9.65 -9.27
C SER A 52 0.37 8.30 -9.83
N VAL A 53 -0.51 7.61 -10.56
CA VAL A 53 -0.23 6.32 -11.21
C VAL A 53 -0.80 6.31 -12.61
N ARG A 54 0.02 5.96 -13.57
CA ARG A 54 -0.38 5.62 -14.93
C ARG A 54 0.18 4.25 -15.26
N CYS A 55 -0.67 3.36 -15.73
CA CYS A 55 -0.28 2.03 -16.18
C CYS A 55 -0.94 1.69 -17.49
N ALA A 56 -0.14 1.27 -18.47
CA ALA A 56 -0.61 0.61 -19.67
C ALA A 56 -0.18 -0.86 -19.59
N GLY A 57 -1.11 -1.73 -19.20
CA GLY A 57 -0.87 -3.17 -19.04
C GLY A 57 -1.63 -4.01 -20.05
N ASP A 58 -1.30 -5.29 -20.10
CA ASP A 58 -1.89 -6.29 -20.98
C ASP A 58 -3.23 -6.85 -20.43
N THR A 59 -4.12 -5.98 -19.94
CA THR A 59 -5.41 -6.31 -19.29
C THR A 59 -6.34 -7.18 -20.12
N ARG A 60 -6.01 -7.44 -21.40
CA ARG A 60 -6.71 -8.45 -22.22
C ARG A 60 -6.37 -9.88 -21.81
N VAL A 61 -5.26 -10.10 -21.12
CA VAL A 61 -4.89 -11.37 -20.48
C VAL A 61 -5.70 -11.50 -19.19
N ASP A 62 -5.37 -10.69 -18.21
CA ASP A 62 -6.09 -10.44 -16.97
C ASP A 62 -5.50 -9.18 -16.30
N ASP A 63 -5.89 -8.89 -15.06
CA ASP A 63 -5.41 -7.72 -14.31
C ASP A 63 -4.17 -8.03 -13.44
N HIS A 64 -3.61 -9.26 -13.51
CA HIS A 64 -2.56 -9.73 -12.60
C HIS A 64 -1.28 -8.91 -12.75
N HIS A 65 -0.70 -8.88 -13.98
CA HIS A 65 0.56 -8.18 -14.24
C HIS A 65 0.50 -6.71 -13.86
N SER A 66 -0.61 -6.03 -14.20
CA SER A 66 -0.81 -4.62 -13.82
C SER A 66 -0.84 -4.45 -12.31
N THR A 67 -1.57 -5.31 -11.59
CA THR A 67 -1.75 -5.22 -10.14
C THR A 67 -0.43 -5.48 -9.39
N GLU A 68 0.29 -6.55 -9.75
CA GLU A 68 1.58 -6.89 -9.15
C GLU A 68 2.63 -5.81 -9.43
N ASP A 69 2.79 -5.40 -10.69
CA ASP A 69 3.81 -4.43 -11.10
C ASP A 69 3.56 -3.03 -10.49
N ILE A 70 2.30 -2.63 -10.31
CA ILE A 70 1.95 -1.42 -9.56
C ILE A 70 2.33 -1.56 -8.08
N GLY A 71 2.10 -2.73 -7.47
CA GLY A 71 2.55 -3.02 -6.12
C GLY A 71 4.07 -2.88 -5.97
N ILE A 72 4.84 -3.43 -6.94
CA ILE A 72 6.30 -3.29 -6.99
C ILE A 72 6.72 -1.82 -7.13
N ALA A 73 6.10 -1.08 -8.07
CA ALA A 73 6.43 0.32 -8.33
C ALA A 73 6.13 1.20 -7.12
N LEU A 74 4.96 1.01 -6.48
CA LEU A 74 4.58 1.75 -5.27
C LEU A 74 5.49 1.43 -4.10
N GLY A 75 5.84 0.15 -3.88
CA GLY A 75 6.77 -0.26 -2.83
C GLY A 75 8.17 0.32 -3.03
N SER A 76 8.66 0.36 -4.28
CA SER A 76 9.94 0.96 -4.63
C SER A 76 9.95 2.47 -4.40
N ALA A 77 8.91 3.18 -4.83
CA ALA A 77 8.75 4.61 -4.60
C ALA A 77 8.63 4.91 -3.09
N PHE A 78 7.91 4.09 -2.35
CA PHE A 78 7.77 4.22 -0.90
C PHE A 78 9.12 4.10 -0.19
N ARG A 79 9.92 3.09 -0.53
CA ARG A 79 11.26 2.89 0.03
C ARG A 79 12.19 4.06 -0.30
N GLU A 80 12.18 4.53 -1.54
CA GLU A 80 13.00 5.67 -1.97
C GLU A 80 12.60 6.95 -1.25
N ALA A 81 11.30 7.27 -1.19
CA ALA A 81 10.81 8.47 -0.50
C ALA A 81 11.06 8.42 1.00
N LEU A 82 11.02 7.24 1.62
CA LEU A 82 11.25 7.05 3.06
C LEU A 82 12.72 7.28 3.46
N GLY A 83 13.66 6.99 2.57
CA GLY A 83 15.10 7.18 2.81
C GLY A 83 15.63 6.29 3.94
N ASP A 84 16.46 6.87 4.82
CA ASP A 84 17.16 6.18 5.91
C ASP A 84 16.29 5.90 7.16
N LYS A 85 15.02 6.30 7.13
CA LYS A 85 14.02 6.07 8.19
C LYS A 85 14.35 6.76 9.53
N ARG A 86 15.17 7.83 9.52
CA ARG A 86 15.47 8.59 10.72
C ARG A 86 14.27 9.42 11.18
N GLY A 87 14.08 9.48 12.50
CA GLY A 87 13.08 10.34 13.12
C GLY A 87 11.64 10.04 12.76
N ILE A 88 11.33 8.80 12.35
CA ILE A 88 9.96 8.35 12.10
C ILE A 88 9.44 7.47 13.24
N ARG A 89 8.12 7.34 13.35
CA ARG A 89 7.50 6.44 14.33
C ARG A 89 7.76 4.96 14.06
N ARG A 90 8.04 4.60 12.81
CA ARG A 90 8.35 3.24 12.36
C ARG A 90 7.13 2.30 12.35
N TYR A 91 6.31 2.31 13.39
CA TYR A 91 5.13 1.46 13.51
C TYR A 91 3.87 2.26 13.24
N GLY A 92 2.88 1.62 12.63
CA GLY A 92 1.54 2.16 12.49
C GLY A 92 0.51 1.07 12.49
N SER A 93 -0.66 1.36 13.06
CA SER A 93 -1.75 0.40 13.09
C SER A 93 -3.10 1.08 13.00
N MET A 94 -4.07 0.36 12.45
CA MET A 94 -5.45 0.81 12.36
C MET A 94 -6.40 -0.38 12.42
N ILE A 95 -7.38 -0.32 13.29
CA ILE A 95 -8.58 -1.14 13.21
C ILE A 95 -9.64 -0.28 12.54
N LEU A 96 -10.03 -0.64 11.32
CA LEU A 96 -10.88 0.19 10.47
C LEU A 96 -12.22 -0.51 10.19
N PRO A 97 -13.33 0.12 10.61
CA PRO A 97 -14.67 -0.34 10.24
C PRO A 97 -15.07 0.20 8.85
N MET A 98 -15.72 -0.64 8.07
CA MET A 98 -16.43 -0.29 6.84
C MET A 98 -17.76 -1.04 6.83
N ASP A 99 -18.83 -0.34 7.21
CA ASP A 99 -20.13 -0.93 7.50
C ASP A 99 -20.00 -2.14 8.45
N GLU A 100 -20.34 -3.35 8.00
CA GLU A 100 -20.23 -4.59 8.79
C GLU A 100 -18.83 -5.19 8.79
N ALA A 101 -17.91 -4.70 7.94
CA ALA A 101 -16.54 -5.19 7.90
C ALA A 101 -15.65 -4.46 8.90
N LEU A 102 -14.77 -5.21 9.55
CA LEU A 102 -13.77 -4.70 10.49
C LEU A 102 -12.43 -5.34 10.18
N VAL A 103 -11.42 -4.54 9.82
CA VAL A 103 -10.10 -5.03 9.44
C VAL A 103 -9.01 -4.35 10.26
N LEU A 104 -8.09 -5.16 10.80
CA LEU A 104 -6.85 -4.71 11.42
C LEU A 104 -5.76 -4.63 10.35
N CYS A 105 -5.09 -3.48 10.28
CA CYS A 105 -3.89 -3.25 9.50
C CYS A 105 -2.77 -2.82 10.44
N ALA A 106 -1.61 -3.49 10.37
CA ALA A 106 -0.44 -3.11 11.18
C ALA A 106 0.84 -3.22 10.32
N VAL A 107 1.68 -2.18 10.39
CA VAL A 107 2.91 -2.07 9.61
C VAL A 107 4.12 -1.83 10.50
N ASP A 108 5.26 -2.46 10.15
CA ASP A 108 6.59 -2.16 10.68
C ASP A 108 7.55 -1.86 9.51
N LEU A 109 8.11 -0.65 9.50
CA LEU A 109 9.05 -0.20 8.47
C LEU A 109 10.48 -0.72 8.73
N SER A 110 10.59 -2.00 9.04
CA SER A 110 11.76 -2.67 9.57
C SER A 110 12.89 -2.98 8.57
N GLY A 111 12.67 -2.82 7.28
CA GLY A 111 13.57 -3.34 6.23
C GLY A 111 13.29 -4.81 5.84
N ARG A 112 12.52 -5.54 6.64
CA ARG A 112 12.19 -6.96 6.41
C ARG A 112 10.83 -7.13 5.74
N SER A 113 10.85 -7.80 4.59
CA SER A 113 9.63 -8.05 3.82
C SER A 113 8.85 -9.22 4.40
N LEU A 114 7.65 -8.95 4.91
CA LEU A 114 6.71 -9.98 5.35
C LEU A 114 5.28 -9.51 5.14
N LEU A 115 4.47 -10.31 4.49
CA LEU A 115 3.02 -10.15 4.46
C LEU A 115 2.35 -11.24 5.29
N ARG A 116 1.45 -10.84 6.18
CA ARG A 116 0.45 -11.71 6.80
C ARG A 116 -0.93 -11.26 6.34
N TYR A 117 -1.45 -12.00 5.37
CA TYR A 117 -2.75 -11.75 4.76
C TYR A 117 -3.76 -12.76 5.30
N SER A 118 -4.78 -12.27 5.99
CA SER A 118 -5.83 -13.09 6.61
C SER A 118 -7.18 -12.42 6.40
N LEU A 119 -7.56 -12.25 5.12
CA LEU A 119 -8.86 -11.76 4.69
C LEU A 119 -9.63 -12.94 4.05
N GLU A 120 -10.86 -13.17 4.50
CA GLU A 120 -11.75 -14.21 3.97
C GLU A 120 -12.70 -13.59 2.95
N LEU A 121 -12.31 -13.60 1.69
CA LEU A 121 -13.04 -13.00 0.58
C LEU A 121 -13.99 -14.05 -0.04
N ARG A 122 -15.30 -13.86 0.13
CA ARG A 122 -16.30 -14.83 -0.35
C ARG A 122 -16.57 -14.73 -1.85
N ALA A 123 -16.55 -13.52 -2.41
CA ALA A 123 -16.74 -13.31 -3.84
C ALA A 123 -15.38 -13.39 -4.53
N ARG A 124 -15.32 -14.10 -5.66
CA ARG A 124 -14.11 -14.21 -6.48
C ARG A 124 -13.80 -12.93 -7.24
N LYS A 125 -14.81 -12.09 -7.48
CA LYS A 125 -14.67 -10.81 -8.20
C LYS A 125 -15.44 -9.71 -7.51
N VAL A 126 -14.91 -8.48 -7.66
CA VAL A 126 -15.62 -7.23 -7.41
C VAL A 126 -15.55 -6.41 -8.71
N GLY A 127 -16.69 -6.23 -9.37
CA GLY A 127 -16.68 -5.77 -10.75
C GLY A 127 -15.96 -6.77 -11.65
N THR A 128 -14.94 -6.32 -12.37
CA THR A 128 -14.06 -7.17 -13.20
C THR A 128 -12.84 -7.69 -12.46
N PHE A 129 -12.48 -7.10 -11.32
CA PHE A 129 -11.28 -7.38 -10.54
C PHE A 129 -11.37 -8.72 -9.80
N ASP A 130 -10.41 -9.60 -10.01
CA ASP A 130 -10.26 -10.84 -9.25
C ASP A 130 -9.74 -10.54 -7.85
N THR A 131 -10.45 -11.01 -6.82
CA THR A 131 -10.16 -10.63 -5.43
C THR A 131 -8.86 -11.20 -4.88
N GLU A 132 -8.33 -12.26 -5.47
CA GLU A 132 -7.00 -12.82 -5.16
C GLU A 132 -5.88 -11.83 -5.46
N LEU A 133 -6.06 -10.93 -6.43
CA LEU A 133 -5.06 -9.93 -6.81
C LEU A 133 -4.80 -8.88 -5.72
N ALA A 134 -5.70 -8.74 -4.75
CA ALA A 134 -5.45 -7.88 -3.60
C ALA A 134 -4.28 -8.41 -2.75
N GLU A 135 -4.18 -9.73 -2.56
CA GLU A 135 -3.04 -10.34 -1.87
C GLU A 135 -1.74 -10.13 -2.66
N GLU A 136 -1.77 -10.32 -3.99
CA GLU A 136 -0.62 -10.11 -4.86
C GLU A 136 -0.12 -8.66 -4.82
N PHE A 137 -1.02 -7.68 -4.85
CA PHE A 137 -0.66 -6.27 -4.67
C PHE A 137 0.10 -6.02 -3.35
N PHE A 138 -0.44 -6.49 -2.22
CA PHE A 138 0.20 -6.28 -0.92
C PHE A 138 1.52 -7.05 -0.79
N LEU A 139 1.61 -8.24 -1.39
CA LEU A 139 2.83 -9.03 -1.41
C LEU A 139 3.94 -8.32 -2.21
N ALA A 140 3.60 -7.83 -3.39
CA ALA A 140 4.50 -7.07 -4.25
C ALA A 140 4.97 -5.78 -3.56
N PHE A 141 4.05 -5.02 -2.95
CA PHE A 141 4.37 -3.83 -2.18
C PHE A 141 5.32 -4.13 -1.02
N THR A 142 5.01 -5.12 -0.17
CA THR A 142 5.83 -5.43 1.02
C THR A 142 7.24 -5.86 0.65
N ARG A 143 7.38 -6.64 -0.43
CA ARG A 143 8.68 -7.07 -0.95
C ARG A 143 9.51 -5.89 -1.44
N ALA A 144 8.93 -5.02 -2.26
CA ALA A 144 9.63 -3.89 -2.84
C ALA A 144 9.96 -2.79 -1.82
N ALA A 145 9.05 -2.53 -0.88
CA ALA A 145 9.23 -1.53 0.18
C ALA A 145 10.14 -2.00 1.32
N GLY A 146 10.32 -3.31 1.51
CA GLY A 146 11.05 -3.85 2.66
C GLY A 146 10.30 -3.61 3.97
N VAL A 147 9.00 -3.95 4.02
CA VAL A 147 8.15 -3.72 5.19
C VAL A 147 7.44 -5.00 5.64
N THR A 148 7.15 -5.08 6.94
CA THR A 148 6.25 -6.09 7.48
C THR A 148 4.84 -5.51 7.51
N LEU A 149 3.87 -6.21 6.93
CA LEU A 149 2.45 -5.83 6.91
C LEU A 149 1.57 -6.98 7.38
N HIS A 150 0.69 -6.71 8.31
CA HIS A 150 -0.38 -7.59 8.75
C HIS A 150 -1.73 -7.00 8.35
N LEU A 151 -2.52 -7.78 7.63
CA LEU A 151 -3.92 -7.52 7.30
C LEU A 151 -4.75 -8.66 7.87
N ARG A 152 -5.61 -8.37 8.83
CA ARG A 152 -6.45 -9.36 9.48
C ARG A 152 -7.90 -8.89 9.53
N GLN A 153 -8.78 -9.66 8.91
CA GLN A 153 -10.21 -9.47 9.06
C GLN A 153 -10.63 -9.88 10.48
N LEU A 154 -11.34 -9.01 11.15
CA LEU A 154 -11.92 -9.25 12.48
C LEU A 154 -13.40 -9.56 12.37
N ASP A 155 -14.11 -8.95 11.41
CA ASP A 155 -15.51 -9.20 11.07
C ASP A 155 -15.78 -8.78 9.61
N GLY A 156 -16.95 -9.16 9.06
CA GLY A 156 -17.43 -8.74 7.75
C GLY A 156 -17.75 -9.91 6.82
N ARG A 157 -18.60 -9.61 5.82
CA ARG A 157 -19.06 -10.60 4.83
C ARG A 157 -19.01 -10.08 3.41
N ASN A 158 -19.19 -8.77 3.22
CA ASN A 158 -19.14 -8.16 1.90
C ASN A 158 -17.67 -7.99 1.48
N THR A 159 -17.28 -8.68 0.41
CA THR A 159 -15.91 -8.68 -0.11
C THR A 159 -15.41 -7.28 -0.47
N HIS A 160 -16.28 -6.42 -1.05
CA HIS A 160 -15.93 -5.03 -1.35
C HIS A 160 -15.62 -4.26 -0.06
N HIS A 161 -16.46 -4.36 0.97
CA HIS A 161 -16.28 -3.66 2.25
C HIS A 161 -14.99 -4.13 2.96
N ILE A 162 -14.70 -5.43 2.93
CA ILE A 162 -13.48 -6.00 3.52
C ILE A 162 -12.23 -5.43 2.82
N LEU A 163 -12.21 -5.43 1.48
CA LEU A 163 -11.09 -4.89 0.70
C LEU A 163 -10.95 -3.38 0.89
N GLU A 164 -12.05 -2.64 0.87
CA GLU A 164 -12.04 -1.19 1.10
C GLU A 164 -11.53 -0.86 2.51
N ALA A 165 -11.95 -1.61 3.54
CA ALA A 165 -11.43 -1.47 4.90
C ALA A 165 -9.92 -1.75 4.96
N ALA A 166 -9.44 -2.77 4.25
CA ALA A 166 -8.02 -3.11 4.19
C ALA A 166 -7.18 -1.99 3.55
N PHE A 167 -7.57 -1.47 2.38
CA PHE A 167 -6.83 -0.42 1.70
C PHE A 167 -6.86 0.93 2.44
N LYS A 168 -8.00 1.31 3.02
CA LYS A 168 -8.11 2.50 3.89
C LYS A 168 -7.25 2.35 5.15
N GLY A 169 -7.35 1.18 5.80
CA GLY A 169 -6.57 0.85 6.99
C GLY A 169 -5.08 0.83 6.72
N PHE A 170 -4.66 0.28 5.59
CA PHE A 170 -3.29 0.31 5.12
C PHE A 170 -2.78 1.74 4.95
N GLY A 171 -3.52 2.61 4.25
CA GLY A 171 -3.15 4.02 4.13
C GLY A 171 -3.00 4.71 5.49
N ARG A 172 -3.93 4.45 6.44
CA ARG A 172 -3.86 5.01 7.81
C ARG A 172 -2.66 4.50 8.59
N ALA A 173 -2.36 3.21 8.51
CA ALA A 173 -1.20 2.60 9.17
C ALA A 173 0.12 3.16 8.59
N LEU A 174 0.23 3.30 7.25
CA LEU A 174 1.39 3.93 6.63
C LEU A 174 1.56 5.36 7.11
N ARG A 175 0.50 6.17 7.12
CA ARG A 175 0.54 7.56 7.61
C ARG A 175 1.11 7.66 9.02
N GLU A 176 0.68 6.79 9.91
CA GLU A 176 1.19 6.76 11.29
C GLU A 176 2.67 6.36 11.33
N ALA A 177 3.04 5.29 10.62
CA ALA A 177 4.40 4.77 10.62
C ALA A 177 5.44 5.75 10.06
N VAL A 178 5.09 6.52 9.01
CA VAL A 178 5.99 7.51 8.41
C VAL A 178 5.98 8.86 9.11
N ALA A 179 5.07 9.08 10.07
CA ALA A 179 4.99 10.35 10.80
C ALA A 179 6.30 10.62 11.54
N ALA A 180 6.71 11.90 11.58
CA ALA A 180 7.86 12.31 12.38
C ALA A 180 7.57 12.01 13.86
N ASP A 181 8.59 11.48 14.53
CA ASP A 181 8.61 11.32 15.99
C ASP A 181 9.42 12.46 16.60
N PRO A 182 8.77 13.44 17.25
CA PRO A 182 9.47 14.59 17.81
C PRO A 182 10.41 14.20 18.97
N ASP A 183 10.14 13.08 19.65
CA ASP A 183 10.93 12.62 20.78
C ASP A 183 12.18 11.83 20.34
N ALA A 184 12.23 11.40 19.07
CA ALA A 184 13.32 10.63 18.46
C ALA A 184 13.91 11.31 17.21
N ALA A 185 13.90 12.65 17.18
CA ALA A 185 14.39 13.43 16.04
C ALA A 185 15.85 13.10 15.70
N GLY A 186 16.08 12.60 14.47
CA GLY A 186 17.42 12.25 13.98
C GLY A 186 17.92 10.88 14.41
N GLU A 187 17.18 10.13 15.22
CA GLU A 187 17.51 8.75 15.57
C GLU A 187 16.93 7.74 14.58
N ILE A 188 17.60 6.62 14.40
CA ILE A 188 17.01 5.45 13.75
C ILE A 188 16.27 4.67 14.84
N PRO A 189 14.93 4.44 14.70
CA PRO A 189 14.13 3.79 15.74
C PRO A 189 14.39 2.28 15.81
N SER A 190 15.64 1.90 16.13
CA SER A 190 16.10 0.52 16.20
C SER A 190 17.27 0.41 17.19
N THR A 191 17.22 -0.55 18.10
CA THR A 191 18.35 -0.88 19.00
C THR A 191 19.59 -1.40 18.25
N LYS A 192 19.43 -1.78 16.97
CA LYS A 192 20.54 -2.19 16.10
C LYS A 192 21.24 -1.02 15.42
N GLY A 193 20.67 0.20 15.48
CA GLY A 193 21.17 1.37 14.78
C GLY A 193 20.93 1.37 13.27
N THR A 194 20.22 0.37 12.74
CA THR A 194 19.83 0.24 11.32
C THR A 194 18.44 -0.41 11.17
N LEU A 195 17.80 -0.16 10.04
CA LEU A 195 16.54 -0.76 9.60
C LEU A 195 16.68 -1.32 8.17
N GLU A 196 17.68 -2.17 7.99
CA GLU A 196 17.95 -2.93 6.75
C GLU A 196 17.61 -4.41 6.93
#